data_07c0d861b9304e26d58b484ed076b8e4
#
_entry.id   07c0d861b9304e26d58b484ed076b8e4
#
_cell.length_a   1.000
_cell.length_b   1.000
_cell.length_c   1.000
_cell.angle_alpha   90.00
_cell.angle_beta   90.00
_cell.angle_gamma   90.00
#
_symmetry.space_group_name_H-M   'P 1'
#
loop_
_entity.id
_entity.type
_entity.pdbx_description
1 polymer ?
#
loop_
_entity_poly.entity_id
_entity_poly.type
_entity_poly.pdbx_seq_one_letter_code
_entity_poly.pdbx_strand_id
1 'polypeptide(L)'
;MQKGLPNRFYTTREDFLLERERIFSSMWTCIGFASDTPEPGDAFPLEFMELPLLILRGEDHQLRVFHNVCPHRGHILVSEPGRMKKMLRCPYHSWIFQLDGKLANTPHIGGVGVRELEHFDPTCHGMREIRSEVWNDLVFINLDGEAEPFSQFIQPLDERWKQFWGTHGPGMLKRSGIDDRIDFELDTNWKLAVENYLEAYHLPSIHLTLNRASPVKDH
;
A
#
# COMPACT_ATOMS: atom_id res chain seq x y z
N MET A 1 -32.76 -3.88 18.30
CA MET A 1 -31.42 -4.30 17.92
C MET A 1 -31.24 -3.99 16.43
N GLN A 2 -30.23 -3.21 16.08
CA GLN A 2 -29.96 -2.87 14.68
C GLN A 2 -29.41 -4.11 13.98
N LYS A 3 -29.90 -4.42 12.77
CA LYS A 3 -29.39 -5.57 11.99
C LYS A 3 -28.03 -5.20 11.37
N GLY A 4 -27.11 -6.13 11.37
CA GLY A 4 -25.85 -6.02 10.61
C GLY A 4 -26.08 -6.08 9.09
N LEU A 5 -24.98 -6.03 8.34
CA LEU A 5 -25.03 -6.17 6.89
C LEU A 5 -25.60 -7.55 6.50
N PRO A 6 -26.28 -7.67 5.35
CA PRO A 6 -26.66 -8.97 4.79
C PRO A 6 -25.45 -9.88 4.61
N ASN A 7 -25.62 -11.17 4.86
CA ASN A 7 -24.55 -12.18 4.84
C ASN A 7 -23.72 -12.18 3.53
N ARG A 8 -24.35 -11.90 2.38
CA ARG A 8 -23.66 -11.84 1.08
C ARG A 8 -22.47 -10.88 1.08
N PHE A 9 -22.54 -9.75 1.78
CA PHE A 9 -21.43 -8.78 1.87
C PHE A 9 -20.17 -9.33 2.56
N TYR A 10 -20.28 -10.46 3.26
CA TYR A 10 -19.15 -11.13 3.91
C TYR A 10 -18.67 -12.36 3.14
N THR A 11 -19.49 -12.91 2.22
CA THR A 11 -19.26 -14.25 1.68
C THR A 11 -19.19 -14.32 0.16
N THR A 12 -19.62 -13.30 -0.58
CA THR A 12 -19.64 -13.36 -2.04
C THR A 12 -18.45 -12.64 -2.68
N ARG A 13 -17.94 -13.22 -3.75
CA ARG A 13 -16.88 -12.65 -4.57
C ARG A 13 -17.35 -11.36 -5.27
N GLU A 14 -18.59 -11.32 -5.69
CA GLU A 14 -19.18 -10.17 -6.38
C GLU A 14 -19.18 -8.93 -5.49
N ASP A 15 -19.64 -9.07 -4.24
CA ASP A 15 -19.66 -7.95 -3.29
C ASP A 15 -18.23 -7.51 -2.91
N PHE A 16 -17.28 -8.45 -2.78
CA PHE A 16 -15.86 -8.11 -2.58
C PHE A 16 -15.29 -7.27 -3.73
N LEU A 17 -15.56 -7.64 -4.98
CA LEU A 17 -15.11 -6.88 -6.14
C LEU A 17 -15.75 -5.50 -6.22
N LEU A 18 -17.02 -5.40 -5.82
CA LEU A 18 -17.74 -4.13 -5.72
C LEU A 18 -17.14 -3.22 -4.63
N GLU A 19 -16.78 -3.78 -3.48
CA GLU A 19 -16.10 -3.04 -2.41
C GLU A 19 -14.72 -2.56 -2.84
N ARG A 20 -13.95 -3.42 -3.53
CA ARG A 20 -12.67 -3.03 -4.11
C ARG A 20 -12.81 -1.83 -5.05
N GLU A 21 -13.80 -1.86 -5.93
CA GLU A 21 -14.07 -0.79 -6.88
C GLU A 21 -14.61 0.48 -6.20
N ARG A 22 -15.60 0.34 -5.30
CA ARG A 22 -16.35 1.47 -4.77
C ARG A 22 -15.78 2.08 -3.50
N ILE A 23 -15.00 1.33 -2.74
CA ILE A 23 -14.41 1.76 -1.47
C ILE A 23 -12.91 1.91 -1.64
N PHE A 24 -12.21 0.80 -1.85
CA PHE A 24 -10.74 0.80 -1.81
C PHE A 24 -10.09 1.50 -3.01
N SER A 25 -10.77 1.58 -4.15
CA SER A 25 -10.25 2.35 -5.29
C SER A 25 -10.45 3.85 -5.13
N SER A 26 -11.60 4.28 -4.59
CA SER A 26 -11.99 5.68 -4.54
C SER A 26 -11.55 6.43 -3.28
N MET A 27 -11.19 5.72 -2.21
CA MET A 27 -10.78 6.32 -0.94
C MET A 27 -9.27 6.22 -0.72
N TRP A 28 -8.74 7.10 0.13
CA TRP A 28 -7.39 6.93 0.66
C TRP A 28 -7.35 5.73 1.60
N THR A 29 -6.41 4.82 1.36
CA THR A 29 -6.24 3.60 2.18
C THR A 29 -4.79 3.44 2.58
N CYS A 30 -4.56 3.16 3.86
CA CYS A 30 -3.23 2.86 4.38
C CYS A 30 -2.83 1.43 3.98
N ILE A 31 -1.61 1.28 3.42
CA ILE A 31 -1.12 0.00 2.91
C ILE A 31 0.18 -0.49 3.56
N GLY A 32 0.83 0.30 4.40
CA GLY A 32 2.10 -0.07 5.01
C GLY A 32 2.86 1.09 5.62
N PHE A 33 4.16 0.91 5.78
CA PHE A 33 5.04 1.86 6.43
C PHE A 33 6.13 2.36 5.49
N ALA A 34 6.44 3.66 5.54
CA ALA A 34 7.54 4.25 4.76
C ALA A 34 8.91 3.74 5.23
N SER A 35 9.00 3.35 6.50
CA SER A 35 10.20 2.72 7.08
C SER A 35 10.49 1.31 6.57
N ASP A 36 9.57 0.68 5.83
CA ASP A 36 9.87 -0.58 5.11
C ASP A 36 10.80 -0.36 3.91
N THR A 37 10.93 0.90 3.45
CA THR A 37 11.81 1.31 2.35
C THR A 37 12.61 2.56 2.74
N PRO A 38 13.55 2.48 3.72
CA PRO A 38 14.23 3.64 4.28
C PRO A 38 15.22 4.30 3.30
N GLU A 39 15.87 3.51 2.44
CA GLU A 39 16.97 3.98 1.60
C GLU A 39 16.65 3.91 0.11
N PRO A 40 17.27 4.75 -0.74
CA PRO A 40 17.14 4.65 -2.18
C PRO A 40 17.37 3.24 -2.72
N GLY A 41 16.45 2.78 -3.55
CA GLY A 41 16.45 1.42 -4.10
C GLY A 41 15.71 0.40 -3.26
N ASP A 42 15.36 0.70 -2.01
CA ASP A 42 14.55 -0.22 -1.22
C ASP A 42 13.17 -0.39 -1.84
N ALA A 43 12.78 -1.65 -2.00
CA ALA A 43 11.56 -2.08 -2.66
C ALA A 43 10.80 -3.06 -1.76
N PHE A 44 9.53 -2.82 -1.55
CA PHE A 44 8.66 -3.64 -0.72
C PHE A 44 7.39 -4.01 -1.51
N PRO A 45 7.34 -5.24 -2.07
CA PRO A 45 6.14 -5.74 -2.74
C PRO A 45 5.10 -6.15 -1.70
N LEU A 46 3.84 -5.90 -2.01
CA LEU A 46 2.69 -6.31 -1.21
C LEU A 46 1.49 -6.62 -2.11
N GLU A 47 0.57 -7.39 -1.58
CA GLU A 47 -0.74 -7.56 -2.18
C GLU A 47 -1.78 -6.74 -1.42
N PHE A 48 -2.57 -5.97 -2.14
CA PHE A 48 -3.66 -5.20 -1.57
C PHE A 48 -4.93 -5.43 -2.37
N MET A 49 -5.95 -6.02 -1.75
CA MET A 49 -7.22 -6.34 -2.40
C MET A 49 -7.04 -7.12 -3.72
N GLU A 50 -6.12 -8.09 -3.71
CA GLU A 50 -5.69 -8.89 -4.88
C GLU A 50 -5.02 -8.10 -6.00
N LEU A 51 -4.52 -6.93 -5.70
CA LEU A 51 -3.70 -6.14 -6.61
C LEU A 51 -2.24 -6.20 -6.16
N PRO A 52 -1.32 -6.64 -7.01
CA PRO A 52 0.10 -6.61 -6.70
C PRO A 52 0.60 -5.17 -6.73
N LEU A 53 1.09 -4.68 -5.61
CA LEU A 53 1.64 -3.34 -5.44
C LEU A 53 3.12 -3.39 -5.09
N LEU A 54 3.80 -2.28 -5.29
CA LEU A 54 5.21 -2.10 -4.96
C LEU A 54 5.43 -0.73 -4.33
N ILE A 55 5.87 -0.69 -3.09
CA ILE A 55 6.41 0.52 -2.46
C ILE A 55 7.90 0.57 -2.84
N LEU A 56 8.35 1.69 -3.38
CA LEU A 56 9.71 1.87 -3.89
C LEU A 56 10.27 3.22 -3.47
N ARG A 57 11.49 3.22 -2.94
CA ARG A 57 12.24 4.45 -2.68
C ARG A 57 13.08 4.80 -3.89
N GLY A 58 12.79 5.95 -4.51
CA GLY A 58 13.56 6.48 -5.63
C GLY A 58 14.96 6.96 -5.27
N GLU A 59 15.82 7.18 -6.27
CA GLU A 59 17.14 7.81 -6.12
C GLU A 59 17.05 9.23 -5.53
N ASP A 60 15.93 9.88 -5.75
CA ASP A 60 15.57 11.19 -5.23
C ASP A 60 15.03 11.18 -3.80
N HIS A 61 15.12 10.03 -3.12
CA HIS A 61 14.56 9.76 -1.80
C HIS A 61 13.02 9.85 -1.72
N GLN A 62 12.31 10.06 -2.81
CA GLN A 62 10.86 10.05 -2.82
C GLN A 62 10.33 8.62 -2.76
N LEU A 63 9.34 8.40 -1.89
CA LEU A 63 8.60 7.15 -1.87
C LEU A 63 7.50 7.22 -2.94
N ARG A 64 7.40 6.17 -3.73
CA ARG A 64 6.34 6.00 -4.74
C ARG A 64 5.71 4.63 -4.61
N VAL A 65 4.46 4.55 -4.99
CA VAL A 65 3.75 3.26 -5.08
C VAL A 65 3.39 3.00 -6.52
N PHE A 66 3.67 1.78 -6.97
CA PHE A 66 3.38 1.34 -8.34
C PHE A 66 2.52 0.09 -8.33
N HIS A 67 1.79 -0.15 -9.43
CA HIS A 67 1.37 -1.52 -9.73
C HIS A 67 2.62 -2.36 -9.98
N ASN A 68 2.79 -3.45 -9.23
CA ASN A 68 3.95 -4.34 -9.32
C ASN A 68 3.88 -5.28 -10.53
N VAL A 69 3.57 -4.72 -11.69
CA VAL A 69 3.43 -5.47 -12.93
C VAL A 69 4.17 -4.78 -14.07
N CYS A 70 4.86 -5.57 -14.87
CA CYS A 70 5.52 -5.07 -16.06
C CYS A 70 4.47 -4.68 -17.13
N PRO A 71 4.49 -3.44 -17.65
CA PRO A 71 3.51 -2.98 -18.64
C PRO A 71 3.59 -3.73 -19.96
N HIS A 72 4.65 -4.50 -20.22
CA HIS A 72 4.79 -5.31 -21.41
C HIS A 72 3.81 -6.50 -21.45
N ARG A 73 3.88 -7.41 -20.47
CA ARG A 73 3.06 -8.63 -20.40
C ARG A 73 2.64 -9.03 -18.98
N GLY A 74 2.48 -8.07 -18.08
CA GLY A 74 1.89 -8.27 -16.75
C GLY A 74 2.70 -9.12 -15.77
N HIS A 75 3.99 -9.38 -16.04
CA HIS A 75 4.82 -10.15 -15.11
C HIS A 75 5.13 -9.33 -13.84
N ILE A 76 5.12 -9.96 -12.68
CA ILE A 76 5.53 -9.35 -11.41
C ILE A 76 6.99 -8.87 -11.53
N LEU A 77 7.26 -7.64 -11.13
CA LEU A 77 8.58 -7.03 -11.23
C LEU A 77 9.46 -7.38 -10.01
N VAL A 78 8.90 -7.31 -8.82
CA VAL A 78 9.59 -7.60 -7.56
C VAL A 78 8.74 -8.59 -6.77
N SER A 79 9.30 -9.74 -6.42
CA SER A 79 8.60 -10.81 -5.67
C SER A 79 8.89 -10.78 -4.18
N GLU A 80 10.03 -10.23 -3.76
CA GLU A 80 10.47 -10.22 -2.37
C GLU A 80 10.99 -8.82 -1.99
N PRO A 81 10.85 -8.41 -0.73
CA PRO A 81 11.48 -7.18 -0.25
C PRO A 81 13.00 -7.21 -0.46
N GLY A 82 13.56 -6.07 -0.85
CA GLY A 82 15.00 -5.98 -1.06
C GLY A 82 15.44 -4.65 -1.63
N ARG A 83 16.76 -4.51 -1.79
CA ARG A 83 17.34 -3.29 -2.35
C ARG A 83 17.71 -3.48 -3.81
N MET A 84 17.06 -2.72 -4.67
CA MET A 84 17.42 -2.55 -6.07
C MET A 84 18.64 -1.62 -6.17
N LYS A 85 19.62 -1.95 -7.00
CA LYS A 85 20.84 -1.11 -7.07
C LYS A 85 20.54 0.27 -7.64
N LYS A 86 20.08 0.35 -8.89
CA LYS A 86 19.74 1.61 -9.58
C LYS A 86 18.52 1.47 -10.49
N MET A 87 18.16 0.24 -10.83
CA MET A 87 17.12 -0.06 -11.80
C MET A 87 16.40 -1.35 -11.43
N LEU A 88 15.15 -1.44 -11.83
CA LEU A 88 14.34 -2.65 -11.82
C LEU A 88 14.44 -3.35 -13.17
N ARG A 89 14.64 -4.66 -13.17
CA ARG A 89 14.66 -5.46 -14.40
C ARG A 89 13.55 -6.49 -14.34
N CYS A 90 12.67 -6.44 -15.35
CA CYS A 90 11.64 -7.46 -15.51
C CYS A 90 12.30 -8.84 -15.77
N PRO A 91 11.99 -9.86 -14.97
CA PRO A 91 12.61 -11.18 -15.13
C PRO A 91 12.15 -11.89 -16.40
N TYR A 92 11.02 -11.48 -17.01
CA TYR A 92 10.48 -12.14 -18.20
C TYR A 92 11.21 -11.75 -19.49
N HIS A 93 11.18 -10.46 -19.89
CA HIS A 93 11.79 -10.00 -21.16
C HIS A 93 12.87 -8.94 -20.94
N SER A 94 13.37 -8.80 -19.71
CA SER A 94 14.46 -7.90 -19.38
C SER A 94 14.22 -6.42 -19.64
N TRP A 95 12.96 -5.98 -19.68
CA TRP A 95 12.67 -4.56 -19.67
C TRP A 95 13.21 -3.93 -18.38
N ILE A 96 13.82 -2.78 -18.52
CA ILE A 96 14.52 -2.11 -17.42
C ILE A 96 13.83 -0.79 -17.12
N PHE A 97 13.52 -0.58 -15.83
CA PHE A 97 12.88 0.62 -15.33
C PHE A 97 13.80 1.35 -14.35
N GLN A 98 13.76 2.67 -14.38
CA GLN A 98 14.37 3.52 -13.35
C GLN A 98 13.56 3.40 -12.04
N LEU A 99 14.14 3.86 -10.93
CA LEU A 99 13.44 3.82 -9.63
C LEU A 99 12.31 4.87 -9.51
N ASP A 100 12.18 5.77 -10.49
CA ASP A 100 11.04 6.66 -10.65
C ASP A 100 9.93 6.07 -11.56
N GLY A 101 10.08 4.80 -11.95
CA GLY A 101 9.11 4.07 -12.78
C GLY A 101 9.28 4.24 -14.28
N LYS A 102 10.12 5.15 -14.76
CA LYS A 102 10.31 5.34 -16.21
C LYS A 102 10.98 4.15 -16.87
N LEU A 103 10.54 3.82 -18.07
CA LEU A 103 11.19 2.80 -18.89
C LEU A 103 12.56 3.30 -19.36
N ALA A 104 13.63 2.57 -19.01
CA ALA A 104 15.00 2.93 -19.37
C ALA A 104 15.54 2.15 -20.55
N ASN A 105 15.16 0.88 -20.74
CA ASN A 105 15.69 0.04 -21.82
C ASN A 105 14.78 -1.16 -22.12
N THR A 106 14.75 -1.54 -23.40
CA THR A 106 13.99 -2.68 -23.93
C THR A 106 14.91 -3.54 -24.83
N PRO A 107 15.72 -4.44 -24.28
CA PRO A 107 16.88 -5.04 -24.97
C PRO A 107 16.59 -5.76 -26.30
N HIS A 108 15.36 -6.20 -26.53
CA HIS A 108 15.00 -7.04 -27.67
C HIS A 108 13.66 -6.64 -28.31
N ILE A 109 13.28 -5.40 -28.21
CA ILE A 109 11.94 -4.95 -28.64
C ILE A 109 11.66 -5.16 -30.14
N GLY A 110 12.68 -4.99 -30.97
CA GLY A 110 12.60 -5.22 -32.43
C GLY A 110 13.05 -6.61 -32.88
N GLY A 111 13.33 -7.53 -31.94
CA GLY A 111 13.90 -8.85 -32.18
C GLY A 111 15.23 -9.06 -31.45
N VAL A 112 15.84 -10.21 -31.58
CA VAL A 112 17.07 -10.55 -30.86
C VAL A 112 18.19 -9.55 -31.14
N GLY A 113 18.63 -8.83 -30.10
CA GLY A 113 19.68 -7.81 -30.18
C GLY A 113 19.24 -6.45 -30.75
N VAL A 114 18.02 -6.32 -31.21
CA VAL A 114 17.45 -5.04 -31.74
C VAL A 114 16.81 -4.28 -30.57
N ARG A 115 17.34 -3.10 -30.30
CA ARG A 115 16.91 -2.27 -29.14
C ARG A 115 15.93 -1.16 -29.51
N GLU A 116 15.70 -0.95 -30.77
CA GLU A 116 14.83 0.09 -31.30
C GLU A 116 13.73 -0.53 -32.16
N LEU A 117 12.57 0.04 -32.11
CA LEU A 117 11.44 -0.30 -32.94
C LEU A 117 10.82 0.99 -33.44
N GLU A 118 10.58 1.08 -34.75
CA GLU A 118 9.91 2.22 -35.35
C GLU A 118 8.54 2.43 -34.67
N HIS A 119 8.24 3.68 -34.33
CA HIS A 119 7.02 4.09 -33.60
C HIS A 119 6.88 3.61 -32.16
N PHE A 120 7.92 3.04 -31.52
CA PHE A 120 7.91 2.73 -30.09
C PHE A 120 8.34 3.95 -29.28
N ASP A 121 7.43 4.49 -28.49
CA ASP A 121 7.72 5.56 -27.56
C ASP A 121 7.90 5.01 -26.12
N PRO A 122 9.13 4.93 -25.58
CA PRO A 122 9.37 4.41 -24.26
C PRO A 122 8.70 5.23 -23.14
N THR A 123 8.39 6.51 -23.37
CA THR A 123 7.74 7.37 -22.37
C THR A 123 6.31 6.94 -22.04
N CYS A 124 5.67 6.22 -22.96
CA CYS A 124 4.32 5.68 -22.77
C CYS A 124 4.30 4.32 -22.05
N HIS A 125 5.46 3.76 -21.73
CA HIS A 125 5.60 2.39 -21.23
C HIS A 125 6.30 2.29 -19.87
N GLY A 126 6.22 3.32 -19.06
CA GLY A 126 6.68 3.30 -17.66
C GLY A 126 5.82 2.40 -16.76
N MET A 127 6.30 2.15 -15.55
CA MET A 127 5.48 1.54 -14.50
C MET A 127 4.29 2.45 -14.19
N ARG A 128 3.14 1.85 -13.92
CA ARG A 128 1.94 2.61 -13.56
C ARG A 128 2.03 3.03 -12.10
N GLU A 129 2.28 4.31 -11.87
CA GLU A 129 2.31 4.91 -10.54
C GLU A 129 0.89 5.05 -9.99
N ILE A 130 0.76 4.87 -8.68
CA ILE A 130 -0.46 5.04 -7.90
C ILE A 130 -0.28 6.29 -7.06
N ARG A 131 -1.29 7.14 -7.03
CA ARG A 131 -1.30 8.33 -6.19
C ARG A 131 -1.09 7.92 -4.73
N SER A 132 -0.02 8.42 -4.11
CA SER A 132 0.39 8.02 -2.77
C SER A 132 0.87 9.19 -1.93
N GLU A 133 0.67 9.10 -0.63
CA GLU A 133 1.09 10.09 0.36
C GLU A 133 1.61 9.40 1.61
N VAL A 134 2.50 10.07 2.32
CA VAL A 134 3.05 9.57 3.59
C VAL A 134 2.64 10.49 4.73
N TRP A 135 2.04 9.92 5.77
CA TRP A 135 1.71 10.62 7.00
C TRP A 135 2.20 9.83 8.20
N ASN A 136 3.14 10.40 8.97
CA ASN A 136 3.70 9.78 10.18
C ASN A 136 4.19 8.33 9.97
N ASP A 137 4.99 8.07 8.96
CA ASP A 137 5.47 6.75 8.57
C ASP A 137 4.42 5.83 7.92
N LEU A 138 3.15 6.21 7.89
CA LEU A 138 2.10 5.45 7.21
C LEU A 138 2.02 5.84 5.74
N VAL A 139 1.99 4.83 4.86
CA VAL A 139 1.84 5.00 3.42
C VAL A 139 0.38 4.85 3.03
N PHE A 140 -0.19 5.88 2.45
CA PHE A 140 -1.55 5.89 1.93
C PHE A 140 -1.56 5.91 0.42
N ILE A 141 -2.53 5.24 -0.17
CA ILE A 141 -2.77 5.24 -1.62
C ILE A 141 -4.21 5.62 -1.96
N ASN A 142 -4.38 6.16 -3.16
CA ASN A 142 -5.67 6.28 -3.82
C ASN A 142 -5.56 5.65 -5.21
N LEU A 143 -6.24 4.53 -5.44
CA LEU A 143 -6.04 3.68 -6.62
C LEU A 143 -6.58 4.30 -7.91
N ASP A 144 -7.73 5.00 -7.87
CA ASP A 144 -8.31 5.66 -9.05
C ASP A 144 -7.72 7.05 -9.31
N GLY A 145 -7.04 7.63 -8.32
CA GLY A 145 -6.42 8.96 -8.42
C GLY A 145 -7.39 10.14 -8.23
N GLU A 146 -8.68 9.87 -8.00
CA GLU A 146 -9.75 10.89 -8.01
C GLU A 146 -10.20 11.34 -6.62
N ALA A 147 -9.66 10.75 -5.55
CA ALA A 147 -9.99 11.16 -4.18
C ALA A 147 -9.65 12.63 -3.92
N GLU A 148 -10.34 13.22 -2.96
CA GLU A 148 -10.02 14.53 -2.42
C GLU A 148 -8.52 14.66 -2.06
N PRO A 149 -7.98 15.89 -1.96
CA PRO A 149 -6.61 16.09 -1.51
C PRO A 149 -6.36 15.40 -0.17
N PHE A 150 -5.24 14.68 -0.07
CA PHE A 150 -4.89 13.93 1.14
C PHE A 150 -4.90 14.79 2.41
N SER A 151 -4.51 16.06 2.30
CA SER A 151 -4.54 17.01 3.41
C SER A 151 -5.95 17.22 3.99
N GLN A 152 -7.00 17.13 3.16
CA GLN A 152 -8.39 17.21 3.63
C GLN A 152 -8.83 15.90 4.28
N PHE A 153 -8.46 14.78 3.67
CA PHE A 153 -8.77 13.45 4.22
C PHE A 153 -8.15 13.23 5.60
N ILE A 154 -6.88 13.60 5.79
CA ILE A 154 -6.15 13.35 7.04
C ILE A 154 -6.41 14.40 8.13
N GLN A 155 -6.95 15.57 7.77
CA GLN A 155 -7.13 16.68 8.69
C GLN A 155 -7.86 16.32 9.98
N PRO A 156 -9.00 15.60 9.99
CA PRO A 156 -9.71 15.27 11.23
C PRO A 156 -8.85 14.43 12.18
N LEU A 157 -8.04 13.53 11.63
CA LEU A 157 -7.14 12.69 12.41
C LEU A 157 -5.95 13.52 12.93
N ASP A 158 -5.35 14.34 12.08
CA ASP A 158 -4.24 15.21 12.45
C ASP A 158 -4.63 16.18 13.56
N GLU A 159 -5.81 16.80 13.48
CA GLU A 159 -6.34 17.68 14.52
C GLU A 159 -6.55 16.95 15.86
N ARG A 160 -7.08 15.72 15.81
CA ARG A 160 -7.28 14.91 17.01
C ARG A 160 -5.96 14.53 17.67
N TRP A 161 -4.91 14.35 16.88
CA TRP A 161 -3.59 13.95 17.37
C TRP A 161 -2.70 15.13 17.77
N LYS A 162 -3.03 16.37 17.42
CA LYS A 162 -2.25 17.58 17.76
C LYS A 162 -1.87 17.65 19.26
N GLN A 163 -2.76 17.21 20.13
CA GLN A 163 -2.50 17.19 21.58
C GLN A 163 -1.34 16.26 21.97
N PHE A 164 -1.00 15.29 21.14
CA PHE A 164 0.08 14.31 21.39
C PHE A 164 1.39 14.70 20.71
N TRP A 165 1.39 15.64 19.77
CA TRP A 165 2.59 16.04 19.04
C TRP A 165 3.58 16.84 19.90
N GLY A 166 3.13 17.48 20.98
CA GLY A 166 3.92 18.37 21.80
C GLY A 166 4.56 19.49 20.97
N THR A 167 5.82 19.79 21.26
CA THR A 167 6.60 20.79 20.53
C THR A 167 7.22 20.29 19.22
N HIS A 168 7.11 18.99 18.94
CA HIS A 168 7.80 18.33 17.83
C HIS A 168 7.00 18.30 16.53
N GLY A 169 5.68 18.50 16.61
CA GLY A 169 4.81 18.48 15.43
C GLY A 169 4.56 17.07 14.84
N PRO A 170 3.80 16.98 13.73
CA PRO A 170 3.58 15.74 13.02
C PRO A 170 4.88 15.20 12.40
N GLY A 171 4.93 13.90 12.13
CA GLY A 171 6.12 13.25 11.57
C GLY A 171 7.01 12.57 12.61
N MET A 172 6.63 12.61 13.87
CA MET A 172 7.37 11.98 14.97
C MET A 172 7.03 10.50 15.18
N LEU A 173 5.89 10.05 14.69
CA LEU A 173 5.53 8.64 14.80
C LEU A 173 6.36 7.84 13.81
N LYS A 174 7.10 6.88 14.32
CA LYS A 174 7.88 5.91 13.56
C LYS A 174 7.67 4.55 14.17
N ARG A 175 7.69 3.52 13.35
CA ARG A 175 7.75 2.15 13.85
C ARG A 175 9.03 1.95 14.65
N SER A 176 8.94 1.26 15.80
CA SER A 176 10.07 1.11 16.72
C SER A 176 11.17 0.18 16.18
N GLY A 177 10.83 -0.74 15.29
CA GLY A 177 11.79 -1.61 14.61
C GLY A 177 11.13 -2.60 13.64
N ILE A 178 11.94 -3.27 12.85
CA ILE A 178 11.50 -4.32 11.92
C ILE A 178 10.94 -5.54 12.66
N ASP A 179 11.48 -5.84 13.84
CA ASP A 179 11.10 -7.00 14.65
C ASP A 179 9.76 -6.84 15.36
N ASP A 180 9.14 -5.66 15.29
CA ASP A 180 7.83 -5.37 15.92
C ASP A 180 6.65 -5.71 14.98
N ARG A 181 6.91 -6.32 13.83
CA ARG A 181 5.88 -6.75 12.90
C ARG A 181 5.43 -8.18 13.20
N ILE A 182 4.13 -8.33 13.39
CA ILE A 182 3.47 -9.64 13.46
C ILE A 182 2.44 -9.67 12.34
N ASP A 183 2.58 -10.63 11.44
CA ASP A 183 1.62 -10.85 10.36
C ASP A 183 0.72 -12.04 10.70
N PHE A 184 -0.58 -11.86 10.53
CA PHE A 184 -1.58 -12.91 10.67
C PHE A 184 -2.28 -13.12 9.35
N GLU A 185 -2.37 -14.36 8.92
CA GLU A 185 -3.24 -14.76 7.82
C GLU A 185 -4.56 -15.29 8.40
N LEU A 186 -5.66 -14.65 8.05
CA LEU A 186 -6.99 -14.98 8.54
C LEU A 186 -7.90 -15.36 7.36
N ASP A 187 -8.47 -16.53 7.41
CA ASP A 187 -9.49 -16.96 6.44
C ASP A 187 -10.84 -16.31 6.78
N THR A 188 -10.88 -14.99 6.57
CA THR A 188 -12.05 -14.18 6.92
C THR A 188 -12.20 -12.95 6.00
N ASN A 189 -13.40 -12.41 5.97
CA ASN A 189 -13.66 -11.14 5.29
C ASN A 189 -13.04 -9.98 6.07
N TRP A 190 -12.42 -9.02 5.37
CA TRP A 190 -11.76 -7.86 5.97
C TRP A 190 -12.66 -7.06 6.93
N LYS A 191 -13.98 -6.98 6.65
CA LYS A 191 -14.92 -6.27 7.50
C LYS A 191 -15.02 -6.86 8.90
N LEU A 192 -14.94 -8.19 9.01
CA LEU A 192 -14.98 -8.85 10.34
C LEU A 192 -13.74 -8.49 11.18
N ALA A 193 -12.58 -8.35 10.55
CA ALA A 193 -11.39 -7.87 11.25
C ALA A 193 -11.57 -6.43 11.73
N VAL A 194 -12.08 -5.53 10.86
CA VAL A 194 -12.36 -4.13 11.21
C VAL A 194 -13.44 -4.05 12.30
N GLU A 195 -14.55 -4.77 12.16
CA GLU A 195 -15.64 -4.77 13.15
C GLU A 195 -15.15 -5.23 14.52
N ASN A 196 -14.27 -6.25 14.57
CA ASN A 196 -13.65 -6.71 15.82
C ASN A 196 -12.78 -5.63 16.47
N TYR A 197 -12.09 -4.79 15.69
CA TYR A 197 -11.28 -3.66 16.22
C TYR A 197 -12.13 -2.46 16.65
N LEU A 198 -13.32 -2.30 16.11
CA LEU A 198 -14.20 -1.16 16.39
C LEU A 198 -15.03 -1.32 17.68
N GLU A 199 -15.02 -2.51 18.28
CA GLU A 199 -15.77 -2.76 19.52
C GLU A 199 -14.84 -3.25 20.64
N ALA A 200 -15.17 -2.91 21.87
CA ALA A 200 -14.41 -3.33 23.06
C ALA A 200 -15.15 -4.40 23.88
N TYR A 201 -16.32 -4.85 23.42
CA TYR A 201 -17.20 -5.74 24.18
C TYR A 201 -16.59 -7.11 24.48
N HIS A 202 -15.71 -7.61 23.61
CA HIS A 202 -15.02 -8.89 23.82
C HIS A 202 -13.81 -8.82 24.78
N LEU A 203 -13.29 -7.62 25.06
CA LEU A 203 -12.07 -7.45 25.89
C LEU A 203 -12.15 -8.15 27.24
N PRO A 204 -13.26 -8.06 28.02
CA PRO A 204 -13.32 -8.71 29.33
C PRO A 204 -13.28 -10.25 29.29
N SER A 205 -13.65 -10.83 28.15
CA SER A 205 -13.75 -12.28 28.00
C SER A 205 -12.54 -12.89 27.28
N ILE A 206 -12.00 -12.19 26.30
CA ILE A 206 -10.94 -12.69 25.40
C ILE A 206 -9.57 -12.11 25.75
N HIS A 207 -9.50 -10.81 26.02
CA HIS A 207 -8.25 -10.09 26.23
C HIS A 207 -8.11 -9.55 27.63
N LEU A 208 -8.07 -10.44 28.64
CA LEU A 208 -8.06 -10.07 30.05
C LEU A 208 -6.93 -9.10 30.43
N THR A 209 -5.73 -9.28 29.85
CA THR A 209 -4.59 -8.38 30.11
C THR A 209 -4.82 -7.01 29.49
N LEU A 210 -5.30 -6.94 28.25
CA LEU A 210 -5.63 -5.69 27.59
C LEU A 210 -6.75 -4.96 28.31
N ASN A 211 -7.80 -5.67 28.76
CA ASN A 211 -8.91 -5.08 29.50
C ASN A 211 -8.48 -4.51 30.88
N ARG A 212 -7.36 -4.95 31.45
CA ARG A 212 -6.80 -4.33 32.68
C ARG A 212 -6.15 -2.99 32.36
N ALA A 213 -5.48 -2.86 31.23
CA ALA A 213 -4.81 -1.63 30.80
C ALA A 213 -5.79 -0.62 30.16
N SER A 214 -6.80 -1.10 29.47
CA SER A 214 -7.83 -0.31 28.77
C SER A 214 -9.20 -0.98 29.01
N PRO A 215 -9.84 -0.70 30.17
CA PRO A 215 -11.10 -1.34 30.52
C PRO A 215 -12.24 -0.97 29.56
N VAL A 216 -13.14 -1.93 29.31
CA VAL A 216 -14.30 -1.72 28.42
C VAL A 216 -15.18 -0.52 28.82
N LYS A 217 -15.21 -0.16 30.10
CA LYS A 217 -15.96 1.00 30.60
C LYS A 217 -15.41 2.36 30.11
N ASP A 218 -14.19 2.38 29.59
CA ASP A 218 -13.50 3.60 29.13
C ASP A 218 -13.61 3.78 27.59
N HIS A 219 -14.39 2.88 26.91
CA HIS A 219 -14.64 2.85 25.45
C HIS A 219 -16.08 3.26 25.05
#